data_f9b63af6aef29823cfc5b09e409746a6
#
_entry.id   f9b63af6aef29823cfc5b09e409746a6
#
_cell.length_a   1.000
_cell.length_b   1.000
_cell.length_c   1.000
_cell.angle_alpha   90.00
_cell.angle_beta   90.00
_cell.angle_gamma   90.00
#
_symmetry.space_group_name_H-M   'P 1'
#
loop_
_entity.id
_entity.type
_entity.pdbx_description
1 polymer ?
#
loop_
_entity_poly.entity_id
_entity_poly.type
_entity_poly.pdbx_seq_one_letter_code
_entity_poly.pdbx_strand_id
1 'polypeptide(L)'
;MSDPLAAIARFPGVPEAVDEARQAVDRLYRHRVLRRASPAVSTESSLRGARASAAIEGVDVPLDVLRRDEAHDPLVQGALRASAEMGRLGATWRKAPRQVLARLHVVAAAGLTPQEELGRPRAFDEASDPLSLGPAPAAADTAARMEGLLGLLEQPTKAPAIVLAAVVHAELAVLRPFGTADGIVARSAERLTLVEYGLDPKSLVAVEVGHLELAYGDALRAYLSGTPEGVGAWVQHCAAAVSLGVRETTAICEAMQRG
;
A
#
# COMPACT_ATOMS: atom_id res chain seq x y z
N MET A 1 -8.68 1.99 27.03
CA MET A 1 -8.33 3.01 26.04
C MET A 1 -9.32 2.90 24.88
N SER A 2 -9.78 4.02 24.32
CA SER A 2 -10.66 4.00 23.14
C SER A 2 -9.83 3.62 21.92
N ASP A 3 -10.35 2.75 21.07
CA ASP A 3 -9.74 2.38 19.77
C ASP A 3 -9.83 3.57 18.80
N PRO A 4 -8.72 4.25 18.46
CA PRO A 4 -8.74 5.43 17.59
C PRO A 4 -9.19 5.09 16.17
N LEU A 5 -8.91 3.89 15.68
CA LEU A 5 -9.34 3.42 14.37
C LEU A 5 -10.87 3.26 14.30
N ALA A 6 -11.49 2.84 15.42
CA ALA A 6 -12.95 2.77 15.50
C ALA A 6 -13.61 4.15 15.47
N ALA A 7 -12.90 5.22 15.85
CA ALA A 7 -13.38 6.59 15.66
C ALA A 7 -13.32 7.01 14.19
N ILE A 8 -12.17 6.77 13.52
CA ILE A 8 -11.98 7.05 12.08
C ILE A 8 -13.02 6.30 11.24
N ALA A 9 -13.31 5.04 11.58
CA ALA A 9 -14.29 4.21 10.87
C ALA A 9 -15.71 4.79 10.89
N ARG A 10 -15.98 5.79 11.74
CA ARG A 10 -17.29 6.47 11.85
C ARG A 10 -17.30 7.87 11.24
N PHE A 11 -16.22 8.33 10.64
CA PHE A 11 -16.23 9.63 9.98
C PHE A 11 -17.20 9.64 8.79
N PRO A 12 -17.81 10.79 8.47
CA PRO A 12 -18.80 10.89 7.41
C PRO A 12 -18.30 10.32 6.07
N GLY A 13 -19.09 9.46 5.43
CA GLY A 13 -18.81 8.81 4.17
C GLY A 13 -17.84 7.60 4.24
N VAL A 14 -17.16 7.39 5.37
CA VAL A 14 -16.24 6.25 5.54
C VAL A 14 -16.98 4.91 5.61
N PRO A 15 -18.06 4.75 6.41
CA PRO A 15 -18.77 3.48 6.48
C PRO A 15 -19.28 3.00 5.12
N GLU A 16 -19.87 3.90 4.34
CA GLU A 16 -20.43 3.62 3.02
C GLU A 16 -19.34 3.21 2.03
N ALA A 17 -18.23 3.96 1.97
CA ALA A 17 -17.12 3.68 1.08
C ALA A 17 -16.44 2.33 1.41
N VAL A 18 -16.23 2.06 2.69
CA VAL A 18 -15.65 0.80 3.17
C VAL A 18 -16.56 -0.39 2.86
N ASP A 19 -17.88 -0.25 3.04
CA ASP A 19 -18.83 -1.32 2.73
C ASP A 19 -18.91 -1.59 1.21
N GLU A 20 -18.90 -0.57 0.37
CA GLU A 20 -18.85 -0.70 -1.08
C GLU A 20 -17.59 -1.45 -1.54
N ALA A 21 -16.42 -1.07 -1.03
CA ALA A 21 -15.16 -1.73 -1.35
C ALA A 21 -15.15 -3.20 -0.90
N ARG A 22 -15.63 -3.48 0.31
CA ARG A 22 -15.77 -4.85 0.82
C ARG A 22 -16.68 -5.68 -0.08
N GLN A 23 -17.84 -5.16 -0.47
CA GLN A 23 -18.75 -5.85 -1.39
C GLN A 23 -18.12 -6.08 -2.77
N ALA A 24 -17.29 -5.15 -3.27
CA ALA A 24 -16.56 -5.34 -4.51
C ALA A 24 -15.58 -6.52 -4.40
N VAL A 25 -14.80 -6.60 -3.31
CA VAL A 25 -13.90 -7.73 -3.04
C VAL A 25 -14.68 -9.04 -2.92
N ASP A 26 -15.79 -9.06 -2.18
CA ASP A 26 -16.64 -10.23 -2.04
C ASP A 26 -17.18 -10.75 -3.40
N ARG A 27 -17.52 -9.82 -4.32
CA ARG A 27 -17.93 -10.20 -5.69
C ARG A 27 -16.78 -10.80 -6.47
N LEU A 28 -15.56 -10.21 -6.39
CA LEU A 28 -14.37 -10.75 -7.04
C LEU A 28 -14.09 -12.18 -6.60
N TYR A 29 -14.13 -12.46 -5.28
CA TYR A 29 -13.86 -13.79 -4.72
C TYR A 29 -14.82 -14.88 -5.19
N ARG A 30 -16.00 -14.52 -5.70
CA ARG A 30 -16.98 -15.45 -6.32
C ARG A 30 -16.67 -15.75 -7.79
N HIS A 31 -15.68 -15.06 -8.39
CA HIS A 31 -15.37 -15.23 -9.81
C HIS A 31 -14.89 -16.67 -10.08
N ARG A 32 -15.44 -17.32 -11.10
CA ARG A 32 -15.20 -18.76 -11.38
C ARG A 32 -13.74 -19.11 -11.67
N VAL A 33 -12.99 -18.21 -12.29
CA VAL A 33 -11.56 -18.37 -12.61
C VAL A 33 -10.74 -18.59 -11.34
N LEU A 34 -11.08 -17.92 -10.24
CA LEU A 34 -10.35 -17.99 -8.98
C LEU A 34 -10.41 -19.37 -8.30
N ARG A 35 -11.34 -20.25 -8.71
CA ARG A 35 -11.42 -21.62 -8.20
C ARG A 35 -10.21 -22.48 -8.63
N ARG A 36 -9.58 -22.15 -9.77
CA ARG A 36 -8.50 -22.95 -10.37
C ARG A 36 -7.23 -22.14 -10.61
N ALA A 37 -7.34 -20.84 -10.87
CA ALA A 37 -6.24 -19.97 -11.31
C ALA A 37 -5.91 -18.81 -10.34
N SER A 38 -6.37 -18.90 -9.08
CA SER A 38 -6.12 -17.85 -8.07
C SER A 38 -4.63 -17.46 -7.95
N PRO A 39 -3.65 -18.39 -7.92
CA PRO A 39 -2.23 -18.00 -7.89
C PRO A 39 -1.79 -17.23 -9.13
N ALA A 40 -2.22 -17.64 -10.33
CA ALA A 40 -1.86 -16.93 -11.56
C ALA A 40 -2.48 -15.53 -11.62
N VAL A 41 -3.72 -15.36 -11.15
CA VAL A 41 -4.37 -14.05 -11.03
C VAL A 41 -3.64 -13.18 -10.02
N SER A 42 -3.25 -13.72 -8.85
CA SER A 42 -2.47 -12.99 -7.85
C SER A 42 -1.11 -12.54 -8.40
N THR A 43 -0.41 -13.40 -9.16
CA THR A 43 0.87 -13.05 -9.79
C THR A 43 0.71 -11.90 -10.79
N GLU A 44 -0.28 -11.96 -11.67
CA GLU A 44 -0.54 -10.90 -12.65
C GLU A 44 -0.98 -9.59 -11.96
N SER A 45 -1.84 -9.68 -10.93
CA SER A 45 -2.22 -8.53 -10.10
C SER A 45 -1.01 -7.88 -9.43
N SER A 46 -0.10 -8.70 -8.89
CA SER A 46 1.12 -8.23 -8.25
C SER A 46 2.07 -7.53 -9.22
N LEU A 47 2.19 -8.03 -10.45
CA LEU A 47 2.98 -7.39 -11.51
C LEU A 47 2.41 -6.01 -11.88
N ARG A 48 1.08 -5.93 -12.08
CA ARG A 48 0.39 -4.66 -12.39
C ARG A 48 0.47 -3.66 -11.22
N GLY A 49 0.32 -4.15 -10.00
CA GLY A 49 0.50 -3.33 -8.79
C GLY A 49 1.91 -2.77 -8.67
N ALA A 50 2.95 -3.59 -8.90
CA ALA A 50 4.34 -3.12 -8.88
C ALA A 50 4.61 -2.06 -9.96
N ARG A 51 4.08 -2.26 -11.19
CA ARG A 51 4.13 -1.24 -12.26
C ARG A 51 3.48 0.07 -11.80
N ALA A 52 2.24 -0.01 -11.29
CA ALA A 52 1.52 1.17 -10.84
C ALA A 52 2.25 1.88 -9.70
N SER A 53 2.83 1.12 -8.78
CA SER A 53 3.63 1.67 -7.67
C SER A 53 4.85 2.44 -8.18
N ALA A 54 5.56 1.93 -9.19
CA ALA A 54 6.69 2.64 -9.81
C ALA A 54 6.22 3.88 -10.59
N ALA A 55 5.10 3.80 -11.29
CA ALA A 55 4.52 4.92 -12.04
C ALA A 55 4.12 6.08 -11.13
N ILE A 56 3.58 5.81 -9.94
CA ILE A 56 3.28 6.82 -8.91
C ILE A 56 4.57 7.55 -8.46
N GLU A 57 5.70 6.84 -8.39
CA GLU A 57 7.00 7.44 -8.07
C GLU A 57 7.65 8.16 -9.27
N GLY A 58 6.99 8.20 -10.42
CA GLY A 58 7.45 8.92 -11.61
C GLY A 58 8.10 8.07 -12.70
N VAL A 59 8.18 6.75 -12.54
CA VAL A 59 8.77 5.83 -13.55
C VAL A 59 7.70 4.89 -14.10
N ASP A 60 7.09 5.29 -15.21
CA ASP A 60 6.08 4.46 -15.90
C ASP A 60 6.73 3.61 -16.99
N VAL A 61 6.55 2.30 -16.91
CA VAL A 61 7.10 1.32 -17.86
C VAL A 61 5.94 0.48 -18.42
N PRO A 62 5.91 0.21 -19.74
CA PRO A 62 4.90 -0.67 -20.33
C PRO A 62 4.92 -2.08 -19.72
N LEU A 63 3.74 -2.66 -19.53
CA LEU A 63 3.59 -3.95 -18.86
C LEU A 63 4.29 -5.11 -19.63
N ASP A 64 4.34 -5.02 -20.96
CA ASP A 64 5.03 -6.01 -21.80
C ASP A 64 6.55 -5.96 -21.63
N VAL A 65 7.13 -4.79 -21.35
CA VAL A 65 8.56 -4.62 -21.01
C VAL A 65 8.86 -5.32 -19.68
N LEU A 66 7.95 -5.17 -18.67
CA LEU A 66 8.09 -5.89 -17.41
C LEU A 66 8.00 -7.41 -17.58
N ARG A 67 7.09 -7.89 -18.43
CA ARG A 67 6.93 -9.33 -18.70
C ARG A 67 8.12 -9.96 -19.40
N ARG A 68 8.88 -9.16 -20.18
CA ARG A 68 10.12 -9.60 -20.83
C ARG A 68 11.37 -9.43 -19.98
N ASP A 69 11.21 -8.95 -18.74
CA ASP A 69 12.32 -8.63 -17.81
C ASP A 69 13.33 -7.63 -18.41
N GLU A 70 12.83 -6.67 -19.18
CA GLU A 70 13.63 -5.64 -19.87
C GLU A 70 13.65 -4.29 -19.11
N ALA A 71 12.98 -4.19 -17.96
CA ALA A 71 12.95 -2.97 -17.14
C ALA A 71 14.09 -2.98 -16.12
N HIS A 72 15.11 -2.13 -16.33
CA HIS A 72 16.31 -2.10 -15.50
C HIS A 72 16.39 -0.89 -14.56
N ASP A 73 15.38 -0.01 -14.56
CA ASP A 73 15.33 1.12 -13.63
C ASP A 73 15.29 0.62 -12.17
N PRO A 74 16.17 1.12 -11.29
CA PRO A 74 16.27 0.63 -9.90
C PRO A 74 14.97 0.76 -9.11
N LEU A 75 14.16 1.79 -9.38
CA LEU A 75 12.89 2.04 -8.71
C LEU A 75 11.83 1.01 -9.16
N VAL A 76 11.76 0.72 -10.46
CA VAL A 76 10.89 -0.33 -11.00
C VAL A 76 11.27 -1.69 -10.42
N GLN A 77 12.57 -2.00 -10.42
CA GLN A 77 13.08 -3.24 -9.82
C GLN A 77 12.80 -3.30 -8.31
N GLY A 78 12.85 -2.15 -7.62
CA GLY A 78 12.48 -2.03 -6.20
C GLY A 78 11.01 -2.37 -5.97
N ALA A 79 10.11 -1.82 -6.77
CA ALA A 79 8.67 -2.12 -6.69
C ALA A 79 8.36 -3.60 -6.97
N LEU A 80 9.01 -4.20 -7.97
CA LEU A 80 8.88 -5.64 -8.28
C LEU A 80 9.36 -6.52 -7.13
N ARG A 81 10.54 -6.22 -6.55
CA ARG A 81 11.08 -6.97 -5.41
C ARG A 81 10.20 -6.84 -4.17
N ALA A 82 9.70 -5.63 -3.85
CA ALA A 82 8.80 -5.42 -2.73
C ALA A 82 7.50 -6.22 -2.91
N SER A 83 6.92 -6.21 -4.11
CA SER A 83 5.72 -6.98 -4.45
C SER A 83 5.95 -8.49 -4.30
N ALA A 84 7.08 -9.01 -4.76
CA ALA A 84 7.43 -10.44 -4.65
C ALA A 84 7.68 -10.89 -3.20
N GLU A 85 8.15 -9.98 -2.34
CA GLU A 85 8.46 -10.29 -0.94
C GLU A 85 7.21 -10.38 -0.05
N MET A 86 6.10 -9.76 -0.43
CA MET A 86 4.88 -9.69 0.39
C MET A 86 4.36 -11.07 0.83
N GLY A 87 4.39 -12.06 -0.06
CA GLY A 87 3.95 -13.42 0.26
C GLY A 87 4.75 -14.09 1.39
N ARG A 88 5.99 -13.67 1.61
CA ARG A 88 6.86 -14.17 2.70
C ARG A 88 6.68 -13.38 3.99
N LEU A 89 6.29 -12.12 3.89
CA LEU A 89 6.23 -11.18 5.02
C LEU A 89 4.89 -11.21 5.76
N GLY A 90 3.82 -11.71 5.13
CA GLY A 90 2.47 -11.67 5.67
C GLY A 90 2.38 -12.20 7.10
N ALA A 91 2.79 -13.44 7.32
CA ALA A 91 2.74 -14.07 8.66
C ALA A 91 3.55 -13.33 9.75
N THR A 92 4.51 -12.48 9.34
CA THR A 92 5.35 -11.68 10.24
C THR A 92 4.76 -10.29 10.47
N TRP A 93 3.93 -9.78 9.56
CA TRP A 93 3.39 -8.41 9.60
C TRP A 93 2.74 -8.06 10.94
N ARG A 94 1.86 -8.92 11.44
CA ARG A 94 1.16 -8.71 12.72
C ARG A 94 2.05 -8.91 13.96
N LYS A 95 3.18 -9.61 13.85
CA LYS A 95 4.04 -9.98 14.97
C LYS A 95 5.25 -9.07 15.13
N ALA A 96 5.79 -8.59 14.01
CA ALA A 96 7.00 -7.79 13.98
C ALA A 96 6.96 -6.77 12.82
N PRO A 97 6.00 -5.82 12.85
CA PRO A 97 5.79 -4.87 11.74
C PRO A 97 7.05 -4.05 11.45
N ARG A 98 7.83 -3.66 12.47
CA ARG A 98 9.11 -2.96 12.29
C ARG A 98 10.08 -3.73 11.41
N GLN A 99 10.22 -5.04 11.62
CA GLN A 99 11.12 -5.87 10.82
C GLN A 99 10.63 -6.00 9.38
N VAL A 100 9.31 -6.10 9.20
CA VAL A 100 8.69 -6.16 7.87
C VAL A 100 8.92 -4.85 7.11
N LEU A 101 8.70 -3.69 7.73
CA LEU A 101 8.96 -2.39 7.12
C LEU A 101 10.43 -2.23 6.73
N ALA A 102 11.37 -2.58 7.63
CA ALA A 102 12.79 -2.57 7.33
C ALA A 102 13.13 -3.48 6.15
N ARG A 103 12.57 -4.70 6.10
CA ARG A 103 12.77 -5.64 4.98
C ARG A 103 12.20 -5.11 3.67
N LEU A 104 10.99 -4.55 3.69
CA LEU A 104 10.39 -3.93 2.51
C LEU A 104 11.29 -2.81 1.97
N HIS A 105 11.79 -1.94 2.85
CA HIS A 105 12.73 -0.90 2.44
C HIS A 105 14.01 -1.47 1.85
N VAL A 106 14.62 -2.49 2.47
CA VAL A 106 15.83 -3.15 1.93
C VAL A 106 15.63 -3.56 0.48
N VAL A 107 14.50 -4.20 0.15
CA VAL A 107 14.26 -4.69 -1.22
C VAL A 107 13.78 -3.59 -2.17
N ALA A 108 13.03 -2.61 -1.68
CA ALA A 108 12.53 -1.49 -2.47
C ALA A 108 13.65 -0.51 -2.84
N ALA A 109 14.52 -0.16 -1.89
CA ALA A 109 15.52 0.88 -2.05
C ALA A 109 16.89 0.36 -2.52
N ALA A 110 17.06 -0.95 -2.72
CA ALA A 110 18.32 -1.50 -3.23
C ALA A 110 18.66 -0.92 -4.62
N GLY A 111 19.80 -0.24 -4.71
CA GLY A 111 20.26 0.49 -5.89
C GLY A 111 19.80 1.95 -5.96
N LEU A 112 19.01 2.44 -4.99
CA LEU A 112 18.57 3.82 -4.87
C LEU A 112 19.28 4.57 -3.73
N THR A 113 19.75 3.84 -2.71
CA THR A 113 20.43 4.41 -1.54
C THR A 113 21.63 3.55 -1.14
N PRO A 114 22.63 4.09 -0.40
CA PRO A 114 23.77 3.32 0.09
C PRO A 114 23.37 2.10 0.92
N GLN A 115 24.17 1.04 0.86
CA GLN A 115 23.87 -0.22 1.51
C GLN A 115 23.71 -0.08 3.03
N GLU A 116 24.47 0.80 3.66
CA GLU A 116 24.45 1.08 5.09
C GLU A 116 23.16 1.76 5.57
N GLU A 117 22.36 2.37 4.66
CA GLU A 117 21.08 3.00 4.96
C GLU A 117 19.90 2.06 4.76
N LEU A 118 20.09 0.93 4.04
CA LEU A 118 19.01 0.01 3.72
C LEU A 118 18.35 -0.57 4.99
N GLY A 119 17.03 -0.42 5.08
CA GLY A 119 16.23 -0.92 6.19
C GLY A 119 16.38 -0.12 7.50
N ARG A 120 17.09 0.99 7.47
CA ARG A 120 17.29 1.85 8.64
C ARG A 120 16.47 3.13 8.53
N PRO A 121 15.82 3.56 9.61
CA PRO A 121 15.20 4.88 9.64
C PRO A 121 16.22 5.98 9.33
N ARG A 122 15.79 7.01 8.60
CA ARG A 122 16.66 8.16 8.29
C ARG A 122 17.09 8.87 9.56
N ALA A 123 18.33 9.33 9.57
CA ALA A 123 18.90 10.14 10.64
C ALA A 123 18.89 11.65 10.31
N PHE A 124 18.52 12.02 9.08
CA PHE A 124 18.49 13.38 8.57
C PHE A 124 17.04 13.81 8.31
N ASP A 125 16.79 15.10 8.22
CA ASP A 125 15.44 15.63 7.99
C ASP A 125 15.02 15.56 6.51
N GLU A 126 16.01 15.46 5.60
CA GLU A 126 15.78 15.34 4.17
C GLU A 126 15.17 13.97 3.82
N ALA A 127 14.20 14.01 2.91
CA ALA A 127 13.58 12.81 2.34
C ALA A 127 13.09 13.10 0.92
N SER A 128 13.10 12.08 0.06
CA SER A 128 12.55 12.16 -1.29
C SER A 128 11.06 12.53 -1.25
N ASP A 129 10.62 13.38 -2.19
CA ASP A 129 9.23 13.87 -2.26
C ASP A 129 8.67 13.80 -3.68
N PRO A 130 8.48 12.60 -4.23
CA PRO A 130 7.99 12.42 -5.60
C PRO A 130 6.57 12.96 -5.81
N LEU A 131 5.80 13.14 -4.74
CA LEU A 131 4.40 13.59 -4.78
C LEU A 131 4.23 15.08 -4.46
N SER A 132 5.33 15.80 -4.19
CA SER A 132 5.31 17.21 -3.81
C SER A 132 4.39 17.48 -2.61
N LEU A 133 4.52 16.65 -1.57
CA LEU A 133 3.76 16.79 -0.32
C LEU A 133 4.33 17.88 0.60
N GLY A 134 5.53 18.39 0.28
CA GLY A 134 6.29 19.33 1.10
C GLY A 134 7.35 18.65 1.97
N PRO A 135 8.02 19.39 2.86
CA PRO A 135 9.10 18.84 3.67
C PRO A 135 8.60 17.72 4.58
N ALA A 136 9.42 16.66 4.72
CA ALA A 136 9.14 15.61 5.69
C ALA A 136 9.23 16.20 7.12
N PRO A 137 8.52 15.63 8.10
CA PRO A 137 8.75 15.94 9.50
C PRO A 137 10.20 15.67 9.89
N ALA A 138 10.72 16.38 10.92
CA ALA A 138 12.05 16.11 11.45
C ALA A 138 12.24 14.62 11.80
N ALA A 139 13.46 14.12 11.67
CA ALA A 139 13.74 12.69 11.90
C ALA A 139 13.30 12.22 13.31
N ALA A 140 13.46 13.07 14.33
CA ALA A 140 13.03 12.77 15.70
C ALA A 140 11.49 12.66 15.82
N ASP A 141 10.75 13.57 15.18
CA ASP A 141 9.28 13.57 15.17
C ASP A 141 8.76 12.35 14.38
N THR A 142 9.42 12.05 13.25
CA THR A 142 9.14 10.85 12.47
C THR A 142 9.31 9.59 13.30
N ALA A 143 10.41 9.47 14.04
CA ALA A 143 10.65 8.32 14.92
C ALA A 143 9.56 8.17 15.99
N ALA A 144 9.17 9.26 16.65
CA ALA A 144 8.13 9.26 17.67
C ALA A 144 6.76 8.83 17.10
N ARG A 145 6.38 9.34 15.91
CA ARG A 145 5.12 8.95 15.25
C ARG A 145 5.15 7.50 14.76
N MET A 146 6.30 7.02 14.27
CA MET A 146 6.47 5.61 13.90
C MET A 146 6.29 4.67 15.10
N GLU A 147 6.76 5.02 16.30
CA GLU A 147 6.46 4.24 17.51
C GLU A 147 4.95 4.18 17.78
N GLY A 148 4.24 5.30 17.60
CA GLY A 148 2.78 5.34 17.72
C GLY A 148 2.09 4.42 16.71
N LEU A 149 2.51 4.44 15.43
CA LEU A 149 1.98 3.58 14.38
C LEU A 149 2.22 2.09 14.68
N LEU A 150 3.43 1.75 15.11
CA LEU A 150 3.78 0.36 15.47
C LEU A 150 2.97 -0.12 16.67
N GLY A 151 2.81 0.72 17.70
CA GLY A 151 1.96 0.43 18.83
C GLY A 151 0.48 0.24 18.44
N LEU A 152 0.00 0.95 17.42
CA LEU A 152 -1.33 0.76 16.87
C LEU A 152 -1.49 -0.61 16.19
N LEU A 153 -0.49 -1.07 15.44
CA LEU A 153 -0.46 -2.37 14.77
C LEU A 153 -0.42 -3.55 15.75
N GLU A 154 0.15 -3.35 16.93
CA GLU A 154 0.24 -4.38 17.98
C GLU A 154 -1.06 -4.52 18.79
N GLN A 155 -1.96 -3.54 18.72
CA GLN A 155 -3.21 -3.56 19.48
C GLN A 155 -4.34 -4.21 18.68
N PRO A 156 -5.24 -4.95 19.35
CA PRO A 156 -6.45 -5.44 18.71
C PRO A 156 -7.35 -4.27 18.32
N THR A 157 -7.87 -4.28 17.11
CA THR A 157 -8.87 -3.32 16.63
C THR A 157 -10.10 -4.02 16.09
N LYS A 158 -11.26 -3.37 16.20
CA LYS A 158 -12.50 -3.77 15.51
C LYS A 158 -12.76 -2.94 14.26
N ALA A 159 -11.88 -2.00 13.94
CA ALA A 159 -12.00 -1.22 12.72
C ALA A 159 -11.86 -2.11 11.47
N PRO A 160 -12.55 -1.78 10.37
CA PRO A 160 -12.37 -2.48 9.09
C PRO A 160 -10.91 -2.45 8.62
N ALA A 161 -10.46 -3.53 7.96
CA ALA A 161 -9.09 -3.64 7.44
C ALA A 161 -8.66 -2.44 6.59
N ILE A 162 -9.58 -1.90 5.78
CA ILE A 162 -9.33 -0.70 4.94
C ILE A 162 -8.94 0.51 5.80
N VAL A 163 -9.60 0.72 6.94
CA VAL A 163 -9.30 1.86 7.83
C VAL A 163 -7.89 1.75 8.39
N LEU A 164 -7.52 0.57 8.89
CA LEU A 164 -6.15 0.34 9.39
C LEU A 164 -5.13 0.47 8.25
N ALA A 165 -5.39 -0.14 7.10
CA ALA A 165 -4.50 -0.09 5.93
C ALA A 165 -4.30 1.35 5.45
N ALA A 166 -5.36 2.17 5.40
CA ALA A 166 -5.29 3.57 5.04
C ALA A 166 -4.41 4.38 6.01
N VAL A 167 -4.55 4.16 7.32
CA VAL A 167 -3.72 4.85 8.33
C VAL A 167 -2.26 4.42 8.20
N VAL A 168 -1.98 3.12 8.08
CA VAL A 168 -0.61 2.61 7.87
C VAL A 168 0.02 3.23 6.63
N HIS A 169 -0.71 3.23 5.52
CA HIS A 169 -0.24 3.80 4.26
C HIS A 169 0.06 5.30 4.40
N ALA A 170 -0.91 6.08 4.88
CA ALA A 170 -0.72 7.52 5.00
C ALA A 170 0.47 7.88 5.90
N GLU A 171 0.57 7.28 7.09
CA GLU A 171 1.68 7.53 8.00
C GLU A 171 3.03 7.26 7.34
N LEU A 172 3.20 6.12 6.67
CA LEU A 172 4.45 5.80 5.97
C LEU A 172 4.74 6.77 4.82
N ALA A 173 3.72 7.13 4.03
CA ALA A 173 3.89 8.02 2.88
C ALA A 173 4.20 9.47 3.29
N VAL A 174 3.63 9.96 4.38
CA VAL A 174 3.84 11.36 4.82
C VAL A 174 5.05 11.51 5.73
N LEU A 175 5.35 10.52 6.57
CA LEU A 175 6.52 10.53 7.46
C LEU A 175 7.82 10.28 6.71
N ARG A 176 7.76 9.48 5.66
CA ARG A 176 8.94 9.09 4.87
C ARG A 176 10.09 8.61 5.78
N PRO A 177 9.85 7.54 6.58
CA PRO A 177 10.74 7.14 7.67
C PRO A 177 12.11 6.67 7.21
N PHE A 178 12.26 6.30 5.95
CA PHE A 178 13.53 5.84 5.38
C PHE A 178 14.20 6.88 4.47
N GLY A 179 13.44 7.90 4.04
CA GLY A 179 13.95 8.96 3.17
C GLY A 179 13.98 8.63 1.68
N THR A 180 13.88 7.35 1.31
CA THR A 180 13.93 6.87 -0.08
C THR A 180 12.96 5.69 -0.25
N ALA A 181 12.27 5.60 -1.37
CA ALA A 181 11.31 4.53 -1.70
C ALA A 181 10.17 4.34 -0.67
N ASP A 182 9.92 5.33 0.16
CA ASP A 182 8.90 5.27 1.21
C ASP A 182 7.49 5.07 0.65
N GLY A 183 7.18 5.61 -0.52
CA GLY A 183 5.90 5.38 -1.19
C GLY A 183 5.70 3.92 -1.60
N ILE A 184 6.74 3.24 -2.08
CA ILE A 184 6.68 1.80 -2.39
C ILE A 184 6.46 1.00 -1.10
N VAL A 185 7.16 1.34 -0.01
CA VAL A 185 6.98 0.71 1.30
C VAL A 185 5.57 0.92 1.82
N ALA A 186 5.03 2.14 1.72
CA ALA A 186 3.69 2.50 2.19
C ALA A 186 2.59 1.69 1.48
N ARG A 187 2.62 1.61 0.14
CA ARG A 187 1.65 0.84 -0.65
C ARG A 187 1.79 -0.66 -0.42
N SER A 188 3.02 -1.17 -0.24
CA SER A 188 3.24 -2.57 0.12
C SER A 188 2.69 -2.90 1.52
N ALA A 189 2.87 -2.00 2.50
CA ALA A 189 2.34 -2.16 3.85
C ALA A 189 0.81 -2.10 3.88
N GLU A 190 0.19 -1.23 3.07
CA GLU A 190 -1.26 -1.22 2.87
C GLU A 190 -1.74 -2.58 2.38
N ARG A 191 -1.16 -3.09 1.30
CA ARG A 191 -1.56 -4.39 0.72
C ARG A 191 -1.36 -5.53 1.70
N LEU A 192 -0.24 -5.59 2.45
CA LEU A 192 -0.04 -6.56 3.53
C LEU A 192 -1.13 -6.45 4.60
N THR A 193 -1.54 -5.23 4.96
CA THR A 193 -2.60 -5.02 5.94
C THR A 193 -3.94 -5.54 5.43
N LEU A 194 -4.30 -5.28 4.18
CA LEU A 194 -5.52 -5.80 3.58
C LEU A 194 -5.55 -7.34 3.55
N VAL A 195 -4.40 -7.97 3.32
CA VAL A 195 -4.23 -9.44 3.34
C VAL A 195 -4.37 -9.99 4.75
N GLU A 196 -3.57 -9.50 5.68
CA GLU A 196 -3.44 -10.07 7.02
C GLU A 196 -4.63 -9.76 7.94
N TYR A 197 -5.38 -8.70 7.64
CA TYR A 197 -6.62 -8.35 8.34
C TYR A 197 -7.88 -8.84 7.60
N GLY A 198 -7.70 -9.69 6.59
CA GLY A 198 -8.72 -10.59 6.04
C GLY A 198 -9.65 -9.98 5.00
N LEU A 199 -9.36 -8.80 4.46
CA LEU A 199 -10.13 -8.27 3.34
C LEU A 199 -9.78 -8.98 2.03
N ASP A 200 -8.48 -9.14 1.76
CA ASP A 200 -7.97 -9.76 0.52
C ASP A 200 -6.95 -10.89 0.81
N PRO A 201 -7.33 -11.98 1.48
CA PRO A 201 -6.40 -12.99 2.00
C PRO A 201 -5.61 -13.74 0.92
N LYS A 202 -5.95 -13.59 -0.36
CA LYS A 202 -5.21 -14.18 -1.49
C LYS A 202 -4.38 -13.16 -2.26
N SER A 203 -4.32 -11.92 -1.79
CA SER A 203 -3.60 -10.81 -2.44
C SER A 203 -3.98 -10.67 -3.94
N LEU A 204 -5.28 -10.60 -4.20
CA LEU A 204 -5.82 -10.52 -5.57
C LEU A 204 -5.97 -9.08 -6.05
N VAL A 205 -6.20 -8.14 -5.13
CA VAL A 205 -6.52 -6.75 -5.46
C VAL A 205 -5.25 -5.95 -5.73
N ALA A 206 -5.14 -5.40 -6.94
CA ALA A 206 -4.06 -4.48 -7.33
C ALA A 206 -4.40 -3.05 -6.86
N VAL A 207 -4.37 -2.81 -5.54
CA VAL A 207 -4.77 -1.51 -4.95
C VAL A 207 -3.93 -0.36 -5.48
N GLU A 208 -2.66 -0.61 -5.80
CA GLU A 208 -1.73 0.38 -6.36
C GLU A 208 -2.21 0.92 -7.72
N VAL A 209 -2.90 0.10 -8.53
CA VAL A 209 -3.54 0.56 -9.78
C VAL A 209 -4.65 1.55 -9.47
N GLY A 210 -5.45 1.29 -8.43
CA GLY A 210 -6.47 2.21 -7.98
C GLY A 210 -5.89 3.56 -7.53
N HIS A 211 -4.80 3.56 -6.79
CA HIS A 211 -4.12 4.80 -6.39
C HIS A 211 -3.58 5.58 -7.60
N LEU A 212 -3.04 4.89 -8.61
CA LEU A 212 -2.54 5.53 -9.83
C LEU A 212 -3.67 6.19 -10.66
N GLU A 213 -4.86 5.59 -10.66
CA GLU A 213 -6.02 6.12 -11.40
C GLU A 213 -6.69 7.32 -10.72
N LEU A 214 -6.45 7.52 -9.43
CA LEU A 214 -7.06 8.57 -8.60
C LEU A 214 -6.10 9.73 -8.34
N ALA A 215 -6.61 10.83 -7.78
CA ALA A 215 -5.83 11.99 -7.37
C ALA A 215 -5.07 11.70 -6.05
N TYR A 216 -4.13 10.76 -6.10
CA TYR A 216 -3.43 10.21 -4.94
C TYR A 216 -2.69 11.27 -4.11
N GLY A 217 -1.94 12.17 -4.75
CA GLY A 217 -1.23 13.24 -4.06
C GLY A 217 -2.17 14.21 -3.35
N ASP A 218 -3.33 14.53 -3.94
CA ASP A 218 -4.33 15.40 -3.33
C ASP A 218 -4.96 14.74 -2.09
N ALA A 219 -5.24 13.46 -2.17
CA ALA A 219 -5.79 12.71 -1.05
C ALA A 219 -4.81 12.63 0.14
N LEU A 220 -3.50 12.45 -0.11
CA LEU A 220 -2.47 12.53 0.94
C LEU A 220 -2.34 13.95 1.51
N ARG A 221 -2.46 14.99 0.70
CA ARG A 221 -2.51 16.38 1.18
C ARG A 221 -3.72 16.64 2.08
N ALA A 222 -4.88 16.04 1.75
CA ALA A 222 -6.05 16.10 2.64
C ALA A 222 -5.77 15.42 3.99
N TYR A 223 -5.14 14.24 3.98
CA TYR A 223 -4.72 13.55 5.22
C TYR A 223 -3.78 14.41 6.08
N LEU A 224 -2.81 15.09 5.46
CA LEU A 224 -1.86 15.99 6.14
C LEU A 224 -2.52 17.15 6.88
N SER A 225 -3.76 17.51 6.55
CA SER A 225 -4.50 18.52 7.30
C SER A 225 -4.78 18.12 8.76
N GLY A 226 -4.75 16.81 9.05
CA GLY A 226 -5.03 16.26 10.38
C GLY A 226 -6.47 16.43 10.85
N THR A 227 -7.35 16.97 10.00
CA THR A 227 -8.78 17.15 10.33
C THR A 227 -9.57 15.86 10.14
N PRO A 228 -10.67 15.64 10.85
CA PRO A 228 -11.55 14.50 10.63
C PRO A 228 -12.01 14.36 9.17
N GLU A 229 -12.29 15.48 8.51
CA GLU A 229 -12.70 15.55 7.11
C GLU A 229 -11.57 15.08 6.17
N GLY A 230 -10.33 15.57 6.40
CA GLY A 230 -9.17 15.19 5.60
C GLY A 230 -8.78 13.73 5.78
N VAL A 231 -8.79 13.23 7.01
CA VAL A 231 -8.56 11.81 7.30
C VAL A 231 -9.68 10.94 6.71
N GLY A 232 -10.94 11.36 6.83
CA GLY A 232 -12.07 10.66 6.23
C GLY A 232 -11.99 10.60 4.71
N ALA A 233 -11.60 11.70 4.05
CA ALA A 233 -11.41 11.76 2.60
C ALA A 233 -10.30 10.81 2.14
N TRP A 234 -9.21 10.70 2.89
CA TRP A 234 -8.14 9.73 2.61
C TRP A 234 -8.63 8.28 2.72
N VAL A 235 -9.37 7.92 3.76
CA VAL A 235 -9.92 6.56 3.91
C VAL A 235 -10.89 6.23 2.77
N GLN A 236 -11.73 7.19 2.36
CA GLN A 236 -12.61 7.03 1.19
C GLN A 236 -11.82 6.84 -0.11
N HIS A 237 -10.71 7.59 -0.29
CA HIS A 237 -9.78 7.39 -1.41
C HIS A 237 -9.20 5.95 -1.42
N CYS A 238 -8.72 5.43 -0.28
CA CYS A 238 -8.21 4.06 -0.18
C CYS A 238 -9.31 3.02 -0.49
N ALA A 239 -10.54 3.23 -0.03
CA ALA A 239 -11.67 2.36 -0.35
C ALA A 239 -11.98 2.37 -1.85
N ALA A 240 -11.95 3.55 -2.49
CA ALA A 240 -12.10 3.69 -3.94
C ALA A 240 -10.95 2.99 -4.70
N ALA A 241 -9.70 3.12 -4.22
CA ALA A 241 -8.54 2.43 -4.79
C ALA A 241 -8.69 0.91 -4.73
N VAL A 242 -9.19 0.36 -3.61
CA VAL A 242 -9.54 -1.07 -3.51
C VAL A 242 -10.58 -1.45 -4.57
N SER A 243 -11.65 -0.67 -4.74
CA SER A 243 -12.71 -0.95 -5.73
C SER A 243 -12.18 -0.93 -7.17
N LEU A 244 -11.28 0.01 -7.50
CA LEU A 244 -10.60 0.08 -8.79
C LEU A 244 -9.63 -1.10 -9.00
N GLY A 245 -8.87 -1.47 -7.98
CA GLY A 245 -8.02 -2.66 -8.01
C GLY A 245 -8.82 -3.96 -8.21
N VAL A 246 -10.01 -4.06 -7.64
CA VAL A 246 -10.95 -5.17 -7.92
C VAL A 246 -11.37 -5.17 -9.39
N ARG A 247 -11.69 -4.03 -9.97
CA ARG A 247 -12.05 -3.92 -11.40
C ARG A 247 -10.91 -4.39 -12.29
N GLU A 248 -9.67 -3.97 -11.98
CA GLU A 248 -8.46 -4.43 -12.69
C GLU A 248 -8.29 -5.95 -12.60
N THR A 249 -8.43 -6.52 -11.41
CA THR A 249 -8.31 -7.96 -11.21
C THR A 249 -9.44 -8.75 -11.88
N THR A 250 -10.63 -8.18 -11.95
CA THR A 250 -11.76 -8.77 -12.69
C THR A 250 -11.42 -8.85 -14.18
N ALA A 251 -10.84 -7.80 -14.75
CA ALA A 251 -10.38 -7.81 -16.14
C ALA A 251 -9.29 -8.87 -16.40
N ILE A 252 -8.37 -9.10 -15.44
CA ILE A 252 -7.40 -10.21 -15.50
C ILE A 252 -8.14 -11.56 -15.57
N CYS A 253 -9.11 -11.78 -14.67
CA CYS A 253 -9.91 -13.01 -14.66
C CYS A 253 -10.65 -13.23 -15.99
N GLU A 254 -11.25 -12.19 -16.54
CA GLU A 254 -11.96 -12.26 -17.83
C GLU A 254 -11.01 -12.55 -19.00
N ALA A 255 -9.81 -11.94 -18.99
CA ALA A 255 -8.79 -12.22 -20.01
C ALA A 255 -8.36 -13.69 -19.96
N MET A 256 -8.07 -14.23 -18.77
CA MET A 256 -7.71 -15.64 -18.57
C MET A 256 -8.85 -16.62 -18.91
N GLN A 257 -10.08 -16.14 -19.02
CA GLN A 257 -11.22 -16.96 -19.38
C GLN A 257 -11.44 -17.07 -20.88
N ARG A 258 -10.92 -16.08 -21.65
CA ARG A 258 -11.02 -16.01 -23.11
C ARG A 258 -9.86 -16.74 -23.82
N GLY A 259 -8.70 -16.84 -23.17
CA GLY A 259 -7.52 -17.59 -23.68
C GLY A 259 -7.49 -19.00 -23.18
#